data_8f8bae2f2016633b9cb7a3d5d7eebef4
#
_entry.id   8f8bae2f2016633b9cb7a3d5d7eebef4
#
_cell.length_a   1.000
_cell.length_b   1.000
_cell.length_c   1.000
_cell.angle_alpha   90.00
_cell.angle_beta   90.00
_cell.angle_gamma   90.00
#
_symmetry.space_group_name_H-M   'P 1'
#
loop_
_entity.id
_entity.type
_entity.pdbx_description
1 polymer ?
#
loop_
_entity_poly.entity_id
_entity_poly.type
_entity_poly.pdbx_seq_one_letter_code
_entity_poly.pdbx_strand_id
1 'polypeptide(L)'
;KTRKILPQIIKEAINKRLRTAVLAPTRVVAAEMSEALRGLPIRYQTSAVHGEHSGNEIVDVMCHATLTHRLMSPHRVPNYNLFIMDEAHFTDPASIAARGYIATKVELGEAAAIFMTATPPGTSDPFPESNAPISDMQTEIPDRAWNTGYEWITEYVGKTVWFVPSVKMGNEIALCLQRAGKKVIQLNRKSYETEYPKCKNDDWDFVITTDISEMGAN
;
A
#
# COMPACT_ATOMS: atom_id res chain seq x y z
N LYS A 1 -6.17 10.16 4.53
CA LYS A 1 -6.16 10.62 3.13
C LYS A 1 -7.20 9.88 2.31
N THR A 2 -7.11 8.57 2.16
CA THR A 2 -7.90 7.74 1.24
C THR A 2 -9.41 7.77 1.52
N ARG A 3 -9.84 7.69 2.78
CA ARG A 3 -11.28 7.63 3.14
C ARG A 3 -12.00 8.99 3.19
N LYS A 4 -11.26 10.11 3.33
CA LYS A 4 -11.87 11.44 3.48
C LYS A 4 -11.61 12.34 2.27
N ILE A 5 -10.36 12.46 1.85
CA ILE A 5 -9.95 13.41 0.81
C ILE A 5 -10.21 12.84 -0.59
N LEU A 6 -9.82 11.59 -0.83
CA LEU A 6 -9.95 10.96 -2.15
C LEU A 6 -11.41 10.98 -2.68
N PRO A 7 -12.45 10.61 -1.90
CA PRO A 7 -13.82 10.68 -2.38
C PRO A 7 -14.27 12.09 -2.78
N GLN A 8 -13.78 13.13 -2.11
CA GLN A 8 -14.11 14.52 -2.45
C GLN A 8 -13.47 14.93 -3.78
N ILE A 9 -12.18 14.60 -3.97
CA ILE A 9 -11.49 14.86 -5.24
C ILE A 9 -12.17 14.12 -6.37
N ILE A 10 -12.54 12.86 -6.18
CA ILE A 10 -13.20 12.05 -7.21
C ILE A 10 -14.59 12.58 -7.56
N LYS A 11 -15.39 13.01 -6.57
CA LYS A 11 -16.68 13.66 -6.84
C LYS A 11 -16.52 14.90 -7.70
N GLU A 12 -15.52 15.73 -7.40
CA GLU A 12 -15.24 16.93 -8.17
C GLU A 12 -14.74 16.60 -9.59
N ALA A 13 -13.90 15.58 -9.74
CA ALA A 13 -13.45 15.10 -11.05
C ALA A 13 -14.63 14.59 -11.89
N ILE A 14 -15.56 13.85 -11.29
CA ILE A 14 -16.78 13.37 -11.97
C ILE A 14 -17.65 14.55 -12.40
N ASN A 15 -17.87 15.53 -11.50
CA ASN A 15 -18.66 16.72 -11.82
C ASN A 15 -18.07 17.50 -12.99
N LYS A 16 -16.77 17.58 -13.09
CA LYS A 16 -16.03 18.23 -14.19
C LYS A 16 -15.84 17.32 -15.41
N ARG A 17 -16.34 16.10 -15.38
CA ARG A 17 -16.17 15.08 -16.44
C ARG A 17 -14.70 14.81 -16.78
N LEU A 18 -13.83 14.87 -15.79
CA LEU A 18 -12.41 14.55 -15.95
C LEU A 18 -12.22 13.05 -15.93
N ARG A 19 -11.76 12.48 -17.04
CA ARG A 19 -11.37 11.07 -17.04
C ARG A 19 -10.17 10.89 -16.15
N THR A 20 -10.33 10.08 -15.09
CA THR A 20 -9.39 10.02 -13.97
C THR A 20 -8.84 8.61 -13.78
N ALA A 21 -7.53 8.51 -13.57
CA ALA A 21 -6.88 7.28 -13.09
C ALA A 21 -6.49 7.45 -11.62
N VAL A 22 -6.97 6.57 -10.75
CA VAL A 22 -6.57 6.46 -9.36
C VAL A 22 -5.64 5.26 -9.24
N LEU A 23 -4.42 5.51 -8.82
CA LEU A 23 -3.34 4.53 -8.82
C LEU A 23 -2.91 4.23 -7.38
N ALA A 24 -2.97 2.97 -7.02
CA ALA A 24 -2.57 2.44 -5.72
C ALA A 24 -1.28 1.62 -5.82
N PRO A 25 -0.47 1.52 -4.77
CA PRO A 25 0.78 0.75 -4.82
C PRO A 25 0.52 -0.75 -5.01
N THR A 26 -0.53 -1.29 -4.42
CA THR A 26 -0.86 -2.71 -4.46
C THR A 26 -2.32 -2.97 -4.81
N ARG A 27 -2.64 -4.22 -5.14
CA ARG A 27 -4.02 -4.65 -5.37
C ARG A 27 -4.89 -4.53 -4.12
N VAL A 28 -4.32 -4.76 -2.94
CA VAL A 28 -5.03 -4.65 -1.67
C VAL A 28 -5.46 -3.20 -1.44
N VAL A 29 -4.52 -2.27 -1.55
CA VAL A 29 -4.83 -0.83 -1.42
C VAL A 29 -5.80 -0.36 -2.50
N ALA A 30 -5.67 -0.85 -3.74
CA ALA A 30 -6.61 -0.53 -4.80
C ALA A 30 -8.04 -1.03 -4.50
N ALA A 31 -8.17 -2.22 -3.90
CA ALA A 31 -9.46 -2.75 -3.46
C ALA A 31 -10.05 -1.91 -2.31
N GLU A 32 -9.24 -1.52 -1.33
CA GLU A 32 -9.68 -0.63 -0.23
C GLU A 32 -10.10 0.75 -0.74
N MET A 33 -9.37 1.31 -1.71
CA MET A 33 -9.75 2.56 -2.37
C MET A 33 -11.07 2.43 -3.11
N SER A 34 -11.25 1.33 -3.86
CA SER A 34 -12.51 1.05 -4.56
C SER A 34 -13.68 0.95 -3.58
N GLU A 35 -13.47 0.29 -2.44
CA GLU A 35 -14.47 0.22 -1.38
C GLU A 35 -14.77 1.59 -0.77
N ALA A 36 -13.77 2.42 -0.53
CA ALA A 36 -13.93 3.79 -0.02
C ALA A 36 -14.66 4.71 -1.02
N LEU A 37 -14.66 4.36 -2.30
CA LEU A 37 -15.34 5.07 -3.38
C LEU A 37 -16.68 4.40 -3.76
N ARG A 38 -17.15 3.42 -2.98
CA ARG A 38 -18.43 2.73 -3.23
C ARG A 38 -19.56 3.74 -3.39
N GLY A 39 -20.39 3.51 -4.40
CA GLY A 39 -21.51 4.40 -4.75
C GLY A 39 -21.15 5.53 -5.72
N LEU A 40 -19.88 5.68 -6.09
CA LEU A 40 -19.47 6.54 -7.20
C LEU A 40 -19.33 5.71 -8.49
N PRO A 41 -19.51 6.30 -9.67
CA PRO A 41 -19.34 5.62 -10.95
C PRO A 41 -17.86 5.40 -11.27
N ILE A 42 -17.27 4.42 -10.59
CA ILE A 42 -15.87 4.02 -10.74
C ILE A 42 -15.77 2.63 -11.34
N ARG A 43 -14.66 2.38 -12.02
CA ARG A 43 -14.30 1.08 -12.54
C ARG A 43 -13.04 0.58 -11.83
N TYR A 44 -13.17 -0.50 -11.06
CA TYR A 44 -12.03 -1.15 -10.45
C TYR A 44 -11.39 -2.11 -11.46
N GLN A 45 -10.11 -1.92 -11.73
CA GLN A 45 -9.40 -2.67 -12.75
C GLN A 45 -8.27 -3.49 -12.14
N THR A 46 -8.42 -4.80 -12.21
CA THR A 46 -7.33 -5.76 -11.94
C THR A 46 -7.12 -6.65 -13.16
N SER A 47 -6.01 -7.39 -13.16
CA SER A 47 -5.77 -8.42 -14.18
C SER A 47 -6.74 -9.61 -14.09
N ALA A 48 -7.43 -9.77 -12.97
CA ALA A 48 -8.29 -10.92 -12.67
C ALA A 48 -9.79 -10.58 -12.66
N VAL A 49 -10.16 -9.31 -12.53
CA VAL A 49 -11.57 -8.90 -12.42
C VAL A 49 -11.88 -7.90 -13.51
N HIS A 50 -12.56 -8.37 -14.53
CA HIS A 50 -13.33 -7.50 -15.41
C HIS A 50 -14.68 -7.31 -14.70
N GLY A 51 -14.77 -6.30 -13.81
CA GLY A 51 -16.02 -5.99 -13.13
C GLY A 51 -17.13 -5.64 -14.13
N GLU A 52 -18.37 -5.83 -13.73
CA GLU A 52 -19.52 -5.33 -14.48
C GLU A 52 -19.36 -3.82 -14.64
N HIS A 53 -19.36 -3.36 -15.88
CA HIS A 53 -19.20 -1.95 -16.23
C HIS A 53 -20.51 -1.45 -16.83
N SER A 54 -21.01 -0.34 -16.31
CA SER A 54 -22.17 0.34 -16.89
C SER A 54 -21.81 1.07 -18.21
N GLY A 55 -20.51 1.21 -18.48
CA GLY A 55 -20.00 1.94 -19.64
C GLY A 55 -19.86 3.45 -19.43
N ASN A 56 -20.39 3.97 -18.33
CA ASN A 56 -20.40 5.40 -18.03
C ASN A 56 -19.31 5.82 -17.04
N GLU A 57 -18.49 4.88 -16.60
CA GLU A 57 -17.43 5.17 -15.65
C GLU A 57 -16.32 5.98 -16.32
N ILE A 58 -16.01 7.11 -15.71
CA ILE A 58 -14.90 7.98 -16.12
C ILE A 58 -13.70 7.91 -15.15
N VAL A 59 -13.83 7.13 -14.07
CA VAL A 59 -12.80 6.94 -13.06
C VAL A 59 -12.38 5.48 -13.03
N ASP A 60 -11.10 5.26 -13.27
CA ASP A 60 -10.46 3.94 -13.17
C ASP A 60 -9.63 3.85 -11.90
N VAL A 61 -9.86 2.83 -11.07
CA VAL A 61 -9.04 2.50 -9.90
C VAL A 61 -8.20 1.27 -10.23
N MET A 62 -6.89 1.37 -10.11
CA MET A 62 -5.96 0.28 -10.43
C MET A 62 -4.65 0.39 -9.65
N CYS A 63 -3.83 -0.66 -9.65
CA CYS A 63 -2.49 -0.54 -9.09
C CYS A 63 -1.47 0.02 -10.10
N HIS A 64 -0.35 0.57 -9.59
CA HIS A 64 0.74 1.14 -10.39
C HIS A 64 1.18 0.18 -11.50
N ALA A 65 1.40 -1.09 -11.15
CA ALA A 65 1.78 -2.13 -12.09
C ALA A 65 0.74 -2.38 -13.20
N THR A 66 -0.55 -2.17 -12.91
CA THR A 66 -1.61 -2.33 -13.93
C THR A 66 -1.51 -1.24 -15.00
N LEU A 67 -1.26 0.01 -14.59
CA LEU A 67 -1.03 1.10 -15.55
C LEU A 67 0.23 0.78 -16.39
N THR A 68 1.35 0.51 -15.73
CA THR A 68 2.62 0.23 -16.42
C THR A 68 2.51 -0.92 -17.41
N HIS A 69 1.83 -2.01 -17.03
CA HIS A 69 1.59 -3.12 -17.96
C HIS A 69 0.76 -2.70 -19.17
N ARG A 70 -0.22 -1.81 -19.00
CA ARG A 70 -1.02 -1.28 -20.11
C ARG A 70 -0.24 -0.40 -21.07
N LEU A 71 0.78 0.29 -20.55
CA LEU A 71 1.67 1.10 -21.40
C LEU A 71 2.46 0.26 -22.43
N MET A 72 2.59 -1.04 -22.22
CA MET A 72 3.12 -1.97 -23.24
C MET A 72 2.19 -2.11 -24.46
N SER A 73 0.94 -1.68 -24.32
CA SER A 73 -0.04 -1.59 -25.41
C SER A 73 -0.74 -0.23 -25.33
N PRO A 74 -0.09 0.86 -25.76
CA PRO A 74 -0.53 2.23 -25.50
C PRO A 74 -1.96 2.55 -25.96
N HIS A 75 -2.41 1.91 -27.05
CA HIS A 75 -3.78 2.06 -27.55
C HIS A 75 -4.86 1.56 -26.58
N ARG A 76 -4.47 0.81 -25.53
CA ARG A 76 -5.35 0.32 -24.47
C ARG A 76 -5.41 1.25 -23.26
N VAL A 77 -4.59 2.29 -23.23
CA VAL A 77 -4.59 3.27 -22.15
C VAL A 77 -5.51 4.43 -22.56
N PRO A 78 -6.59 4.67 -21.83
CA PRO A 78 -7.45 5.81 -22.09
C PRO A 78 -6.70 7.14 -21.93
N ASN A 79 -7.14 8.17 -22.62
CA ASN A 79 -6.65 9.53 -22.38
C ASN A 79 -7.22 10.04 -21.06
N TYR A 80 -6.42 9.96 -20.00
CA TYR A 80 -6.78 10.49 -18.70
C TYR A 80 -6.46 11.99 -18.63
N ASN A 81 -7.39 12.76 -18.05
CA ASN A 81 -7.22 14.18 -17.77
C ASN A 81 -6.61 14.42 -16.38
N LEU A 82 -6.79 13.44 -15.47
CA LEU A 82 -6.30 13.51 -14.10
C LEU A 82 -5.72 12.17 -13.69
N PHE A 83 -4.52 12.23 -13.11
CA PHE A 83 -3.91 11.10 -12.40
C PHE A 83 -3.86 11.40 -10.90
N ILE A 84 -4.27 10.43 -10.08
CA ILE A 84 -4.11 10.48 -8.63
C ILE A 84 -3.29 9.26 -8.25
N MET A 85 -2.06 9.47 -7.82
CA MET A 85 -1.14 8.38 -7.47
C MET A 85 -0.87 8.39 -5.97
N ASP A 86 -1.36 7.36 -5.29
CA ASP A 86 -1.10 7.16 -3.87
C ASP A 86 0.23 6.44 -3.66
N GLU A 87 0.84 6.69 -2.49
CA GLU A 87 2.18 6.22 -2.14
C GLU A 87 3.20 6.47 -3.26
N ALA A 88 3.19 7.70 -3.77
CA ALA A 88 4.00 8.09 -4.93
C ALA A 88 5.52 8.02 -4.69
N HIS A 89 5.97 7.82 -3.46
CA HIS A 89 7.38 7.62 -3.11
C HIS A 89 7.92 6.23 -3.47
N PHE A 90 7.05 5.29 -3.84
CA PHE A 90 7.43 3.92 -4.16
C PHE A 90 8.50 3.85 -5.23
N THR A 91 9.53 3.01 -5.00
CA THR A 91 10.72 2.88 -5.86
C THR A 91 10.78 1.58 -6.64
N ASP A 92 9.70 0.77 -6.62
CA ASP A 92 9.65 -0.39 -7.48
C ASP A 92 9.58 0.01 -8.97
N PRO A 93 10.05 -0.83 -9.89
CA PRO A 93 10.13 -0.47 -11.31
C PRO A 93 8.80 -0.03 -11.92
N ALA A 94 7.68 -0.64 -11.51
CA ALA A 94 6.37 -0.30 -12.04
C ALA A 94 5.91 1.09 -11.56
N SER A 95 6.17 1.42 -10.31
CA SER A 95 5.84 2.74 -9.74
C SER A 95 6.70 3.85 -10.36
N ILE A 96 7.99 3.59 -10.59
CA ILE A 96 8.89 4.52 -11.28
C ILE A 96 8.39 4.78 -12.71
N ALA A 97 8.07 3.71 -13.46
CA ALA A 97 7.58 3.84 -14.83
C ALA A 97 6.23 4.58 -14.90
N ALA A 98 5.31 4.29 -13.97
CA ALA A 98 4.04 4.99 -13.88
C ALA A 98 4.23 6.49 -13.63
N ARG A 99 5.11 6.87 -12.67
CA ARG A 99 5.43 8.29 -12.41
C ARG A 99 6.04 8.97 -13.62
N GLY A 100 7.00 8.33 -14.29
CA GLY A 100 7.61 8.86 -15.50
C GLY A 100 6.58 9.14 -16.59
N TYR A 101 5.68 8.19 -16.84
CA TYR A 101 4.59 8.39 -17.79
C TYR A 101 3.68 9.56 -17.40
N ILE A 102 3.28 9.63 -16.11
CA ILE A 102 2.42 10.72 -15.62
C ILE A 102 3.13 12.05 -15.77
N ALA A 103 4.42 12.15 -15.38
CA ALA A 103 5.21 13.38 -15.52
C ALA A 103 5.25 13.85 -16.97
N THR A 104 5.50 12.95 -17.92
CA THR A 104 5.47 13.29 -19.36
C THR A 104 4.11 13.83 -19.80
N LYS A 105 2.99 13.23 -19.34
CA LYS A 105 1.65 13.73 -19.68
C LYS A 105 1.38 15.11 -19.10
N VAL A 106 1.87 15.39 -17.90
CA VAL A 106 1.76 16.72 -17.27
C VAL A 106 2.61 17.75 -17.99
N GLU A 107 3.85 17.41 -18.33
CA GLU A 107 4.76 18.29 -19.07
C GLU A 107 4.22 18.69 -20.47
N LEU A 108 3.56 17.74 -21.13
CA LEU A 108 2.89 17.98 -22.41
C LEU A 108 1.57 18.76 -22.27
N GLY A 109 1.12 19.06 -21.05
CA GLY A 109 -0.16 19.74 -20.81
C GLY A 109 -1.38 18.88 -21.11
N GLU A 110 -1.23 17.56 -21.27
CA GLU A 110 -2.30 16.63 -21.61
C GLU A 110 -3.11 16.17 -20.40
N ALA A 111 -2.52 16.24 -19.19
CA ALA A 111 -3.16 15.84 -17.93
C ALA A 111 -2.66 16.65 -16.75
N ALA A 112 -3.42 16.61 -15.65
CA ALA A 112 -2.98 17.03 -14.32
C ALA A 112 -2.65 15.80 -13.45
N ALA A 113 -1.82 15.98 -12.42
CA ALA A 113 -1.49 14.92 -11.48
C ALA A 113 -1.56 15.39 -10.03
N ILE A 114 -1.99 14.47 -9.16
CA ILE A 114 -1.94 14.60 -7.70
C ILE A 114 -1.14 13.41 -7.18
N PHE A 115 0.02 13.71 -6.60
CA PHE A 115 0.83 12.71 -5.91
C PHE A 115 0.54 12.75 -4.41
N MET A 116 0.16 11.61 -3.86
CA MET A 116 -0.12 11.46 -2.43
C MET A 116 0.97 10.60 -1.81
N THR A 117 1.56 11.06 -0.73
CA THR A 117 2.56 10.32 0.05
C THR A 117 2.56 10.80 1.49
N ALA A 118 2.97 9.93 2.41
CA ALA A 118 3.26 10.30 3.78
C ALA A 118 4.68 10.85 3.94
N THR A 119 5.57 10.45 3.03
CA THR A 119 7.01 10.78 3.06
C THR A 119 7.44 11.40 1.72
N PRO A 120 7.07 12.66 1.45
CA PRO A 120 7.50 13.30 0.22
C PRO A 120 9.02 13.42 0.19
N PRO A 121 9.69 13.01 -0.89
CA PRO A 121 11.14 13.11 -0.99
C PRO A 121 11.59 14.57 -0.93
N GLY A 122 12.67 14.82 -0.20
CA GLY A 122 13.29 16.14 -0.11
C GLY A 122 12.61 17.14 0.82
N THR A 123 11.62 16.71 1.61
CA THR A 123 11.09 17.58 2.68
C THR A 123 11.92 17.42 3.94
N SER A 124 12.30 18.54 4.53
CA SER A 124 12.92 18.63 5.85
C SER A 124 11.89 18.90 6.95
N ASP A 125 10.61 19.00 6.59
CA ASP A 125 9.56 19.29 7.55
C ASP A 125 9.39 18.08 8.48
N PRO A 126 9.44 18.30 9.80
CA PRO A 126 9.19 17.24 10.75
C PRO A 126 7.76 16.71 10.58
N PHE A 127 7.57 15.43 10.83
CA PHE A 127 6.23 14.88 10.95
C PHE A 127 5.46 15.64 12.02
N PRO A 128 4.13 15.85 11.84
CA PRO A 128 3.32 16.43 12.88
C PRO A 128 3.50 15.62 14.17
N GLU A 129 3.58 16.32 15.29
CA GLU A 129 3.76 15.72 16.61
C GLU A 129 2.79 14.56 16.82
N SER A 130 3.31 13.43 17.25
CA SER A 130 2.52 12.27 17.60
C SER A 130 1.82 12.51 18.94
N ASN A 131 0.57 12.06 19.08
CA ASN A 131 -0.14 12.04 20.37
C ASN A 131 0.49 11.06 21.38
N ALA A 132 1.45 10.26 20.96
CA ALA A 132 2.19 9.33 21.79
C ALA A 132 3.69 9.60 21.66
N PRO A 133 4.48 9.41 22.73
CA PRO A 133 5.92 9.53 22.65
C PRO A 133 6.48 8.46 21.69
N ILE A 134 7.36 8.89 20.79
CA ILE A 134 8.11 8.00 19.91
C ILE A 134 9.55 7.96 20.42
N SER A 135 10.06 6.76 20.64
CA SER A 135 11.45 6.53 21.01
C SER A 135 12.10 5.61 20.00
N ASP A 136 13.12 6.12 19.32
CA ASP A 136 13.91 5.32 18.39
C ASP A 136 15.05 4.68 19.17
N MET A 137 15.13 3.36 19.12
CA MET A 137 16.23 2.59 19.69
C MET A 137 16.91 1.77 18.60
N GLN A 138 18.21 1.97 18.47
CA GLN A 138 19.02 1.10 17.63
C GLN A 138 19.51 -0.08 18.47
N THR A 139 19.14 -1.29 18.08
CA THR A 139 19.57 -2.51 18.73
C THR A 139 20.50 -3.28 17.80
N GLU A 140 21.68 -3.63 18.30
CA GLU A 140 22.57 -4.52 17.58
C GLU A 140 21.97 -5.93 17.55
N ILE A 141 21.78 -6.45 16.34
CA ILE A 141 21.37 -7.84 16.17
C ILE A 141 22.63 -8.70 16.25
N PRO A 142 22.69 -9.72 17.13
CA PRO A 142 23.83 -10.63 17.20
C PRO A 142 24.10 -11.26 15.84
N ASP A 143 25.36 -11.40 15.45
CA ASP A 143 25.80 -11.92 14.13
C ASP A 143 25.18 -13.27 13.74
N ARG A 144 24.67 -14.02 14.71
CA ARG A 144 24.02 -15.33 14.52
C ARG A 144 22.54 -15.34 14.91
N ALA A 145 21.89 -14.19 15.03
CA ALA A 145 20.47 -14.10 15.41
C ALA A 145 19.57 -14.93 14.50
N TRP A 146 19.96 -15.09 13.25
CA TRP A 146 19.27 -15.90 12.25
C TRP A 146 19.42 -17.42 12.47
N ASN A 147 20.51 -17.85 13.13
CA ASN A 147 20.88 -19.25 13.24
C ASN A 147 20.68 -19.85 14.64
N THR A 148 20.57 -19.02 15.68
CA THR A 148 20.61 -19.47 17.08
C THR A 148 19.30 -19.28 17.85
N GLY A 149 18.23 -18.99 17.16
CA GLY A 149 16.96 -18.68 17.81
C GLY A 149 16.82 -17.18 18.11
N TYR A 150 15.57 -16.80 18.30
CA TYR A 150 15.19 -15.40 18.48
C TYR A 150 14.71 -15.17 19.91
N GLU A 151 15.30 -15.88 20.87
CA GLU A 151 14.92 -15.87 22.28
C GLU A 151 14.97 -14.47 22.88
N TRP A 152 15.94 -13.66 22.45
CA TRP A 152 16.08 -12.28 22.91
C TRP A 152 14.85 -11.40 22.58
N ILE A 153 14.04 -11.77 21.59
CA ILE A 153 12.83 -11.05 21.21
C ILE A 153 11.68 -11.38 22.16
N THR A 154 11.71 -12.55 22.77
CA THR A 154 10.67 -12.95 23.73
C THR A 154 10.66 -12.10 24.98
N GLU A 155 11.72 -11.36 25.24
CA GLU A 155 11.85 -10.42 26.37
C GLU A 155 11.08 -9.12 26.13
N TYR A 156 10.75 -8.80 24.88
CA TYR A 156 9.95 -7.62 24.58
C TYR A 156 8.54 -7.74 25.16
N VAL A 157 8.14 -6.69 25.86
CA VAL A 157 6.81 -6.58 26.45
C VAL A 157 5.94 -5.68 25.60
N GLY A 158 4.73 -6.10 25.34
CA GLY A 158 3.77 -5.36 24.54
C GLY A 158 3.61 -5.92 23.12
N LYS A 159 2.87 -5.20 22.28
CA LYS A 159 2.60 -5.60 20.92
C LYS A 159 3.73 -5.19 19.99
N THR A 160 4.25 -6.13 19.23
CA THR A 160 5.36 -5.93 18.33
C THR A 160 4.98 -6.23 16.90
N VAL A 161 5.21 -5.29 16.00
CA VAL A 161 5.18 -5.53 14.55
C VAL A 161 6.62 -5.65 14.06
N TRP A 162 6.94 -6.78 13.48
CA TRP A 162 8.29 -7.08 13.02
C TRP A 162 8.34 -7.29 11.53
N PHE A 163 9.02 -6.40 10.83
CA PHE A 163 9.25 -6.50 9.39
C PHE A 163 10.43 -7.43 9.10
N VAL A 164 10.21 -8.38 8.22
CA VAL A 164 11.21 -9.39 7.82
C VAL A 164 11.42 -9.38 6.31
N PRO A 165 12.65 -9.62 5.84
CA PRO A 165 12.96 -9.56 4.40
C PRO A 165 12.41 -10.74 3.60
N SER A 166 11.99 -11.82 4.25
CA SER A 166 11.47 -13.00 3.55
C SER A 166 10.45 -13.79 4.35
N VAL A 167 9.54 -14.46 3.64
CA VAL A 167 8.56 -15.37 4.24
C VAL A 167 9.25 -16.51 5.00
N LYS A 168 10.38 -17.02 4.49
CA LYS A 168 11.14 -18.10 5.15
C LYS A 168 11.60 -17.65 6.54
N MET A 169 12.26 -16.51 6.62
CA MET A 169 12.70 -15.94 7.91
C MET A 169 11.50 -15.68 8.83
N GLY A 170 10.42 -15.10 8.30
CA GLY A 170 9.21 -14.87 9.07
C GLY A 170 8.65 -16.16 9.69
N ASN A 171 8.67 -17.27 8.95
CA ASN A 171 8.22 -18.58 9.46
C ASN A 171 9.13 -19.11 10.59
N GLU A 172 10.45 -18.94 10.44
CA GLU A 172 11.41 -19.38 11.47
C GLU A 172 11.20 -18.60 12.77
N ILE A 173 11.08 -17.28 12.69
CA ILE A 173 10.81 -16.41 13.83
C ILE A 173 9.47 -16.74 14.48
N ALA A 174 8.40 -16.87 13.67
CA ALA A 174 7.08 -17.20 14.18
C ALA A 174 7.08 -18.51 14.97
N LEU A 175 7.77 -19.52 14.46
CA LEU A 175 7.85 -20.83 15.12
C LEU A 175 8.58 -20.74 16.48
N CYS A 176 9.66 -19.94 16.56
CA CYS A 176 10.35 -19.71 17.82
C CYS A 176 9.48 -18.98 18.84
N LEU A 177 8.79 -17.92 18.43
CA LEU A 177 7.89 -17.17 19.30
C LEU A 177 6.69 -18.00 19.77
N GLN A 178 6.10 -18.81 18.88
CA GLN A 178 5.00 -19.72 19.24
C GLN A 178 5.47 -20.78 20.25
N ARG A 179 6.67 -21.33 20.12
CA ARG A 179 7.26 -22.26 21.10
C ARG A 179 7.48 -21.59 22.45
N ALA A 180 7.75 -20.29 22.47
CA ALA A 180 7.81 -19.47 23.68
C ALA A 180 6.44 -19.05 24.23
N GLY A 181 5.34 -19.58 23.69
CA GLY A 181 3.98 -19.30 24.14
C GLY A 181 3.39 -17.97 23.67
N LYS A 182 4.01 -17.31 22.71
CA LYS A 182 3.53 -16.03 22.17
C LYS A 182 2.46 -16.24 21.10
N LYS A 183 1.47 -15.34 21.05
CA LYS A 183 0.46 -15.29 20.00
C LYS A 183 1.00 -14.54 18.80
N VAL A 184 1.20 -15.24 17.70
CA VAL A 184 1.86 -14.70 16.50
C VAL A 184 0.94 -14.73 15.30
N ILE A 185 0.81 -13.60 14.63
CA ILE A 185 0.15 -13.47 13.32
C ILE A 185 1.23 -13.29 12.27
N GLN A 186 1.11 -13.96 11.13
CA GLN A 186 2.04 -13.82 10.01
C GLN A 186 1.35 -13.23 8.80
N LEU A 187 1.84 -12.08 8.33
CA LEU A 187 1.34 -11.39 7.16
C LEU A 187 2.35 -11.48 6.02
N ASN A 188 1.94 -12.12 4.95
CA ASN A 188 2.67 -12.15 3.70
C ASN A 188 1.66 -12.17 2.53
N ARG A 189 2.14 -12.09 1.31
CA ARG A 189 1.29 -12.00 0.12
C ARG A 189 0.24 -13.11 0.00
N LYS A 190 0.48 -14.28 0.59
CA LYS A 190 -0.45 -15.42 0.53
C LYS A 190 -1.44 -15.42 1.68
N SER A 191 -1.03 -14.95 2.87
CA SER A 191 -1.82 -15.00 4.10
C SER A 191 -2.52 -13.68 4.42
N TYR A 192 -2.22 -12.59 3.73
CA TYR A 192 -2.68 -11.25 4.09
C TYR A 192 -4.21 -11.17 4.23
N GLU A 193 -4.94 -11.64 3.24
CA GLU A 193 -6.42 -11.54 3.23
C GLU A 193 -7.09 -12.31 4.38
N THR A 194 -6.49 -13.43 4.78
CA THR A 194 -7.04 -14.30 5.85
C THR A 194 -6.55 -13.92 7.24
N GLU A 195 -5.32 -13.43 7.35
CA GLU A 195 -4.68 -13.17 8.65
C GLU A 195 -4.81 -11.71 9.10
N TYR A 196 -4.82 -10.75 8.16
CA TYR A 196 -4.93 -9.32 8.50
C TYR A 196 -6.18 -8.96 9.34
N PRO A 197 -7.37 -9.54 9.10
CA PRO A 197 -8.52 -9.30 9.96
C PRO A 197 -8.29 -9.66 11.43
N LYS A 198 -7.43 -10.65 11.72
CA LYS A 198 -7.10 -11.06 13.09
C LYS A 198 -6.31 -10.00 13.85
N CYS A 199 -5.54 -9.17 13.14
CA CYS A 199 -4.81 -8.06 13.75
C CYS A 199 -5.74 -7.02 14.41
N LYS A 200 -6.99 -6.96 13.95
CA LYS A 200 -8.00 -6.03 14.49
C LYS A 200 -8.59 -6.47 15.84
N ASN A 201 -8.42 -7.73 16.20
CA ASN A 201 -9.03 -8.31 17.41
C ASN A 201 -8.18 -8.10 18.68
N ASP A 202 -7.05 -7.43 18.57
CA ASP A 202 -6.19 -7.08 19.71
C ASP A 202 -5.62 -8.28 20.51
N ASP A 203 -5.89 -9.51 20.10
CA ASP A 203 -5.46 -10.75 20.76
C ASP A 203 -4.22 -11.34 20.09
N TRP A 204 -3.12 -10.57 20.11
CA TRP A 204 -1.83 -11.01 19.59
C TRP A 204 -0.68 -10.28 20.31
N ASP A 205 0.47 -10.93 20.35
CA ASP A 205 1.72 -10.38 20.89
C ASP A 205 2.62 -9.88 19.75
N PHE A 206 2.71 -10.65 18.66
CA PHE A 206 3.57 -10.35 17.52
C PHE A 206 2.82 -10.43 16.19
N VAL A 207 3.06 -9.46 15.33
CA VAL A 207 2.75 -9.52 13.91
C VAL A 207 4.07 -9.57 13.15
N ILE A 208 4.34 -10.70 12.49
CA ILE A 208 5.51 -10.85 11.62
C ILE A 208 5.07 -10.64 10.19
N THR A 209 5.67 -9.68 9.52
CA THR A 209 5.24 -9.27 8.19
C THR A 209 6.41 -9.04 7.25
N THR A 210 6.19 -9.29 5.98
CA THR A 210 7.06 -8.78 4.91
C THR A 210 6.66 -7.34 4.56
N ASP A 211 7.28 -6.76 3.55
CA ASP A 211 6.97 -5.45 2.98
C ASP A 211 5.50 -5.22 2.61
N ILE A 212 4.70 -6.28 2.54
CA ILE A 212 3.27 -6.16 2.21
C ILE A 212 2.50 -5.26 3.18
N SER A 213 2.92 -5.19 4.43
CA SER A 213 2.25 -4.37 5.45
C SER A 213 2.79 -2.94 5.54
N GLU A 214 3.89 -2.60 4.87
CA GLU A 214 4.33 -1.21 4.72
C GLU A 214 3.29 -0.38 3.96
N MET A 215 2.47 -1.06 3.17
CA MET A 215 1.57 -0.48 2.22
C MET A 215 0.13 -0.58 2.68
N GLY A 216 -0.30 0.27 3.59
CA GLY A 216 -1.72 0.43 3.90
C GLY A 216 -2.27 -0.45 5.00
N ALA A 217 -1.44 -1.07 5.83
CA ALA A 217 -1.88 -1.65 7.10
C ALA A 217 -2.06 -0.53 8.14
N ASN A 218 -3.26 0.01 8.22
CA ASN A 218 -3.69 0.95 9.26
C ASN A 218 -4.59 0.25 10.27
#